data_b0b3f3b1a7aadc72c8a9c6b9e5fa4400
#
_entry.id   b0b3f3b1a7aadc72c8a9c6b9e5fa4400
#
_cell.length_a   1.000
_cell.length_b   1.000
_cell.length_c   1.000
_cell.angle_alpha   90.00
_cell.angle_beta   90.00
_cell.angle_gamma   90.00
#
_symmetry.space_group_name_H-M   'P 1'
#
loop_
_entity.id
_entity.type
_entity.pdbx_description
1 polymer ?
#
loop_
_entity_poly.entity_id
_entity_poly.type
_entity_poly.pdbx_seq_one_letter_code
_entity_poly.pdbx_strand_id
1 'polypeptide(L)'
;MDVISLIIGFVIGVVLVGLAIEIGSKKATQVSSASKKAKSWSISEISNPKIMAEYLSDVELPKNSKVIVNTYKNKEMLAGLEVREHKGIKGNFIVGEDRALILSGPIRKDEVGFWTVEKEIIEKLNQEFDEMWAEGEKIEFEKNQYNRAFPGKVN
;
A
#
# COMPACT_ATOMS: atom_id res chain seq x y z
N MET A 1 -10.02 -58.90 22.49
CA MET A 1 -9.59 -57.45 22.56
C MET A 1 -9.84 -56.97 23.97
N ASP A 2 -8.77 -56.61 24.64
CA ASP A 2 -8.87 -56.15 26.04
C ASP A 2 -9.52 -54.75 26.11
N VAL A 3 -10.63 -54.66 26.86
CA VAL A 3 -11.36 -53.41 27.07
C VAL A 3 -10.41 -52.31 27.61
N ILE A 4 -9.42 -52.72 28.36
CA ILE A 4 -8.39 -51.82 28.93
C ILE A 4 -7.55 -51.17 27.81
N SER A 5 -7.11 -51.93 26.79
CA SER A 5 -6.36 -51.42 25.68
C SER A 5 -7.17 -50.43 24.82
N LEU A 6 -8.48 -50.66 24.70
CA LEU A 6 -9.39 -49.78 23.95
C LEU A 6 -9.58 -48.45 24.71
N ILE A 7 -9.71 -48.48 26.03
CA ILE A 7 -9.84 -47.27 26.85
C ILE A 7 -8.54 -46.46 26.80
N ILE A 8 -7.38 -47.10 26.94
CA ILE A 8 -6.08 -46.40 26.86
C ILE A 8 -5.89 -45.76 25.49
N GLY A 9 -6.21 -46.48 24.37
CA GLY A 9 -6.13 -45.94 23.03
C GLY A 9 -7.05 -44.73 22.80
N PHE A 10 -8.27 -44.78 23.35
CA PHE A 10 -9.21 -43.67 23.29
C PHE A 10 -8.72 -42.43 24.02
N VAL A 11 -8.22 -42.60 25.25
CA VAL A 11 -7.67 -41.47 26.05
C VAL A 11 -6.47 -40.85 25.34
N ILE A 12 -5.55 -41.63 24.83
CA ILE A 12 -4.37 -41.12 24.08
C ILE A 12 -4.84 -40.38 22.81
N GLY A 13 -5.82 -40.93 22.10
CA GLY A 13 -6.37 -40.27 20.88
C GLY A 13 -7.00 -38.91 21.17
N VAL A 14 -7.79 -38.80 22.23
CA VAL A 14 -8.42 -37.54 22.67
C VAL A 14 -7.37 -36.49 23.07
N VAL A 15 -6.33 -36.90 23.78
CA VAL A 15 -5.22 -36.00 24.19
C VAL A 15 -4.45 -35.50 22.94
N LEU A 16 -4.15 -36.37 21.98
CA LEU A 16 -3.44 -35.99 20.76
C LEU A 16 -4.26 -35.04 19.89
N VAL A 17 -5.56 -35.26 19.75
CA VAL A 17 -6.47 -34.37 19.02
C VAL A 17 -6.59 -33.02 19.72
N GLY A 18 -6.72 -33.02 21.05
CA GLY A 18 -6.75 -31.80 21.85
C GLY A 18 -5.48 -30.94 21.67
N LEU A 19 -4.31 -31.57 21.73
CA LEU A 19 -3.03 -30.88 21.47
C LEU A 19 -2.91 -30.37 20.05
N ALA A 20 -3.37 -31.14 19.05
CA ALA A 20 -3.35 -30.71 17.66
C ALA A 20 -4.25 -29.48 17.41
N ILE A 21 -5.42 -29.42 18.05
CA ILE A 21 -6.32 -28.27 17.98
C ILE A 21 -5.68 -27.04 18.67
N GLU A 22 -5.04 -27.25 19.82
CA GLU A 22 -4.42 -26.17 20.56
C GLU A 22 -3.19 -25.58 19.85
N ILE A 23 -2.38 -26.40 19.21
CA ILE A 23 -1.26 -25.97 18.37
C ILE A 23 -1.78 -25.34 17.07
N GLY A 24 -2.84 -25.87 16.48
CA GLY A 24 -3.48 -25.32 15.28
C GLY A 24 -4.13 -23.95 15.54
N SER A 25 -4.81 -23.79 16.68
CA SER A 25 -5.43 -22.51 17.05
C SER A 25 -4.43 -21.45 17.52
N LYS A 26 -3.27 -21.83 18.06
CA LYS A 26 -2.18 -20.89 18.34
C LYS A 26 -1.47 -20.40 17.07
N LYS A 27 -1.57 -21.13 15.96
CA LYS A 27 -1.11 -20.69 14.62
C LYS A 27 -2.18 -19.96 13.80
N ALA A 28 -3.44 -20.00 14.20
CA ALA A 28 -4.40 -18.98 13.83
C ALA A 28 -4.04 -17.72 14.63
N THR A 29 -2.82 -17.23 14.40
CA THR A 29 -2.35 -15.94 14.82
C THR A 29 -3.45 -14.97 14.46
N GLN A 30 -3.96 -14.27 15.46
CA GLN A 30 -4.60 -13.01 15.31
C GLN A 30 -4.08 -12.37 14.00
N VAL A 31 -4.89 -12.42 12.95
CA VAL A 31 -4.81 -11.41 11.92
C VAL A 31 -5.13 -10.15 12.71
N SER A 32 -4.08 -9.62 13.33
CA SER A 32 -4.07 -8.30 13.90
C SER A 32 -4.74 -7.45 12.84
N SER A 33 -5.75 -6.70 13.21
CA SER A 33 -6.43 -5.75 12.34
C SER A 33 -5.50 -4.58 11.97
N ALA A 34 -4.27 -4.91 11.59
CA ALA A 34 -3.26 -4.01 11.08
C ALA A 34 -3.62 -3.47 9.70
N SER A 35 -4.61 -4.12 9.04
CA SER A 35 -5.16 -3.67 7.77
C SER A 35 -6.64 -3.35 7.90
N LYS A 36 -7.04 -2.14 7.52
CA LYS A 36 -8.42 -1.64 7.61
C LYS A 36 -8.89 -1.11 6.27
N LYS A 37 -10.07 -1.58 5.84
CA LYS A 37 -10.74 -1.04 4.65
C LYS A 37 -11.13 0.41 4.87
N ALA A 38 -10.77 1.28 3.94
CA ALA A 38 -11.11 2.68 3.93
C ALA A 38 -11.95 3.05 2.70
N LYS A 39 -13.11 3.64 2.92
CA LYS A 39 -13.94 4.25 1.87
C LYS A 39 -13.60 5.74 1.66
N SER A 40 -12.96 6.34 2.64
CA SER A 40 -12.46 7.71 2.60
C SER A 40 -11.06 7.72 3.18
N TRP A 41 -10.15 8.37 2.50
CA TRP A 41 -8.74 8.44 2.86
C TRP A 41 -8.14 9.77 2.42
N SER A 42 -7.05 10.16 3.07
CA SER A 42 -6.28 11.34 2.70
C SER A 42 -4.79 11.00 2.65
N ILE A 43 -4.12 11.46 1.60
CA ILE A 43 -2.66 11.27 1.44
C ILE A 43 -1.89 12.05 2.52
N SER A 44 -2.47 13.12 3.05
CA SER A 44 -1.87 13.92 4.11
C SER A 44 -1.64 13.16 5.44
N GLU A 45 -2.26 12.00 5.61
CA GLU A 45 -2.03 11.12 6.75
C GLU A 45 -0.71 10.35 6.66
N ILE A 46 -0.05 10.37 5.49
CA ILE A 46 1.21 9.67 5.24
C ILE A 46 2.36 10.69 5.20
N SER A 47 3.35 10.50 6.04
CA SER A 47 4.56 11.31 6.04
C SER A 47 5.46 10.95 4.87
N ASN A 48 5.98 11.96 4.14
CA ASN A 48 6.86 11.78 2.99
C ASN A 48 6.34 10.73 1.99
N PRO A 49 5.12 10.91 1.43
CA PRO A 49 4.46 9.86 0.67
C PRO A 49 5.21 9.56 -0.64
N LYS A 50 5.46 8.29 -0.85
CA LYS A 50 5.87 7.70 -2.12
C LYS A 50 4.63 7.14 -2.79
N ILE A 51 4.29 7.61 -3.97
CA ILE A 51 3.06 7.31 -4.69
C ILE A 51 3.39 6.52 -5.94
N MET A 52 2.91 5.30 -6.02
CA MET A 52 2.96 4.48 -7.23
C MET A 52 1.56 4.36 -7.82
N ALA A 53 1.40 4.72 -9.09
CA ALA A 53 0.10 4.71 -9.75
C ALA A 53 0.17 4.15 -11.17
N GLU A 54 -0.61 3.12 -11.44
CA GLU A 54 -0.90 2.70 -12.81
C GLU A 54 -1.67 3.80 -13.54
N TYR A 55 -2.67 4.38 -12.86
CA TYR A 55 -3.39 5.55 -13.36
C TYR A 55 -3.66 6.53 -12.21
N LEU A 56 -3.24 7.77 -12.40
CA LEU A 56 -3.44 8.87 -11.46
C LEU A 56 -4.53 9.82 -11.99
N SER A 57 -5.60 9.96 -11.22
CA SER A 57 -6.72 10.85 -11.53
C SER A 57 -6.72 12.08 -10.62
N ASP A 58 -7.87 12.75 -10.51
CA ASP A 58 -8.04 13.99 -9.76
C ASP A 58 -7.92 13.74 -8.24
N VAL A 59 -6.72 13.89 -7.72
CA VAL A 59 -6.40 13.80 -6.31
C VAL A 59 -5.40 14.90 -5.94
N GLU A 60 -5.54 15.44 -4.75
CA GLU A 60 -4.62 16.45 -4.24
C GLU A 60 -3.38 15.77 -3.67
N LEU A 61 -2.21 16.11 -4.23
CA LEU A 61 -0.93 15.53 -3.86
C LEU A 61 -0.13 16.48 -2.96
N PRO A 62 0.38 16.02 -1.81
CA PRO A 62 1.29 16.81 -0.98
C PRO A 62 2.57 17.17 -1.74
N LYS A 63 3.10 18.38 -1.52
CA LYS A 63 4.28 18.90 -2.22
C LYS A 63 5.57 18.12 -1.98
N ASN A 64 5.64 17.37 -0.87
CA ASN A 64 6.77 16.51 -0.52
C ASN A 64 6.62 15.08 -1.05
N SER A 65 5.68 14.83 -1.97
CA SER A 65 5.46 13.51 -2.56
C SER A 65 6.50 13.20 -3.63
N LYS A 66 6.94 11.95 -3.66
CA LYS A 66 7.59 11.33 -4.83
C LYS A 66 6.56 10.52 -5.59
N VAL A 67 6.41 10.74 -6.88
CA VAL A 67 5.37 10.12 -7.70
C VAL A 67 5.99 9.34 -8.85
N ILE A 68 5.67 8.05 -8.95
CA ILE A 68 5.94 7.28 -10.14
C ILE A 68 4.62 6.81 -10.74
N VAL A 69 4.44 7.02 -12.04
CA VAL A 69 3.15 6.86 -12.70
C VAL A 69 3.31 6.25 -14.08
N ASN A 70 2.39 5.35 -14.44
CA ASN A 70 2.30 4.85 -15.83
C ASN A 70 1.51 5.83 -16.70
N THR A 71 0.32 6.26 -16.23
CA THR A 71 -0.52 7.23 -16.92
C THR A 71 -1.18 8.18 -15.92
N TYR A 72 -1.53 9.38 -16.36
CA TYR A 72 -2.17 10.39 -15.53
C TYR A 72 -3.18 11.20 -16.35
N LYS A 73 -4.22 11.69 -15.66
CA LYS A 73 -5.29 12.46 -16.28
C LYS A 73 -4.86 13.88 -16.67
N ASN A 74 -4.13 14.53 -15.75
CA ASN A 74 -3.75 15.93 -15.90
C ASN A 74 -2.29 16.16 -15.48
N LYS A 75 -1.49 16.71 -16.36
CA LYS A 75 -0.07 17.01 -16.10
C LYS A 75 0.10 18.13 -15.05
N GLU A 76 -0.86 19.06 -14.97
CA GLU A 76 -0.79 20.22 -14.09
C GLU A 76 -0.78 19.83 -12.60
N MET A 77 -1.48 18.74 -12.23
CA MET A 77 -1.51 18.24 -10.87
C MET A 77 -0.14 17.72 -10.38
N LEU A 78 0.75 17.41 -11.30
CA LEU A 78 2.09 16.90 -11.03
C LEU A 78 3.15 18.02 -10.97
N ALA A 79 2.76 19.25 -11.30
CA ALA A 79 3.68 20.37 -11.34
C ALA A 79 4.27 20.70 -9.96
N GLY A 80 5.59 20.80 -9.89
CA GLY A 80 6.32 21.08 -8.64
C GLY A 80 6.58 19.85 -7.76
N LEU A 81 6.24 18.65 -8.22
CA LEU A 81 6.56 17.37 -7.58
C LEU A 81 7.77 16.70 -8.25
N GLU A 82 8.41 15.79 -7.51
CA GLU A 82 9.33 14.83 -8.12
C GLU A 82 8.53 13.71 -8.78
N VAL A 83 8.52 13.69 -10.12
CA VAL A 83 7.71 12.72 -10.88
C VAL A 83 8.56 11.96 -11.86
N ARG A 84 8.33 10.65 -11.92
CA ARG A 84 8.86 9.76 -12.94
C ARG A 84 7.74 9.01 -13.65
N GLU A 85 7.93 8.70 -14.92
CA GLU A 85 7.04 7.86 -15.71
C GLU A 85 7.65 6.47 -15.87
N HIS A 86 6.87 5.42 -15.69
CA HIS A 86 7.28 4.05 -15.93
C HIS A 86 6.11 3.20 -16.45
N LYS A 87 6.22 2.69 -17.67
CA LYS A 87 5.13 1.94 -18.35
C LYS A 87 4.83 0.57 -17.75
N GLY A 88 5.73 0.03 -16.95
CA GLY A 88 5.57 -1.29 -16.32
C GLY A 88 4.75 -1.33 -15.05
N ILE A 89 4.29 -0.19 -14.53
CA ILE A 89 3.53 -0.12 -13.28
C ILE A 89 2.16 -0.76 -13.45
N LYS A 90 1.83 -1.70 -12.55
CA LYS A 90 0.55 -2.41 -12.51
C LYS A 90 -0.15 -2.33 -11.15
N GLY A 91 0.32 -1.47 -10.25
CA GLY A 91 -0.22 -1.33 -8.90
C GLY A 91 -0.53 0.11 -8.54
N ASN A 92 -1.38 0.28 -7.55
CA ASN A 92 -1.77 1.58 -7.03
C ASN A 92 -1.61 1.57 -5.51
N PHE A 93 -0.58 2.25 -5.01
CA PHE A 93 -0.37 2.38 -3.58
C PHE A 93 0.34 3.68 -3.22
N ILE A 94 0.19 4.05 -1.95
CA ILE A 94 0.86 5.18 -1.34
C ILE A 94 1.52 4.66 -0.07
N VAL A 95 2.83 4.82 0.03
CA VAL A 95 3.61 4.30 1.16
C VAL A 95 4.43 5.40 1.81
N GLY A 96 4.46 5.40 3.12
CA GLY A 96 5.30 6.21 3.97
C GLY A 96 6.23 5.35 4.83
N GLU A 97 6.65 5.92 5.95
CA GLU A 97 7.57 5.24 6.87
C GLU A 97 6.82 4.26 7.81
N ASP A 98 5.61 4.61 8.25
CA ASP A 98 4.86 3.91 9.30
C ASP A 98 3.55 3.27 8.82
N ARG A 99 3.12 3.59 7.60
CA ARG A 99 1.86 3.11 7.05
C ARG A 99 1.83 3.13 5.54
N ALA A 100 0.93 2.35 4.97
CA ALA A 100 0.66 2.38 3.55
C ALA A 100 -0.85 2.30 3.27
N LEU A 101 -1.25 2.87 2.14
CA LEU A 101 -2.58 2.76 1.56
C LEU A 101 -2.47 2.04 0.22
N ILE A 102 -3.10 0.88 0.12
CA ILE A 102 -3.16 0.08 -1.11
C ILE A 102 -4.55 0.26 -1.71
N LEU A 103 -4.62 0.64 -2.98
CA LEU A 103 -5.88 0.94 -3.66
C LEU A 103 -6.25 -0.19 -4.63
N SER A 104 -7.54 -0.48 -4.71
CA SER A 104 -8.07 -1.53 -5.59
C SER A 104 -8.13 -1.12 -7.07
N GLY A 105 -8.04 0.17 -7.33
CA GLY A 105 -8.10 0.78 -8.66
C GLY A 105 -7.27 2.04 -8.75
N PRO A 106 -7.55 2.91 -9.71
CA PRO A 106 -6.84 4.18 -9.93
C PRO A 106 -6.76 5.04 -8.68
N ILE A 107 -5.68 5.81 -8.53
CA ILE A 107 -5.59 6.76 -7.41
C ILE A 107 -6.54 7.94 -7.67
N ARG A 108 -7.69 7.92 -6.97
CA ARG A 108 -8.74 8.96 -7.01
C ARG A 108 -9.48 9.00 -5.68
N LYS A 109 -10.12 10.13 -5.36
CA LYS A 109 -10.76 10.38 -4.04
C LYS A 109 -11.75 9.31 -3.57
N ASP A 110 -12.51 8.71 -4.50
CA ASP A 110 -13.60 7.77 -4.18
C ASP A 110 -13.17 6.30 -4.31
N GLU A 111 -11.90 6.03 -4.54
CA GLU A 111 -11.42 4.67 -4.69
C GLU A 111 -11.31 3.96 -3.34
N VAL A 112 -11.68 2.69 -3.32
CA VAL A 112 -11.58 1.86 -2.12
C VAL A 112 -10.13 1.48 -1.89
N GLY A 113 -9.66 1.71 -0.67
CA GLY A 113 -8.31 1.37 -0.26
C GLY A 113 -8.27 0.53 1.00
N PHE A 114 -7.09 0.00 1.27
CA PHE A 114 -6.75 -0.75 2.47
C PHE A 114 -5.55 -0.08 3.14
N TRP A 115 -5.76 0.42 4.35
CA TRP A 115 -4.68 0.87 5.21
C TRP A 115 -3.96 -0.32 5.82
N THR A 116 -2.65 -0.26 5.85
CA THR A 116 -1.82 -1.21 6.60
C THR A 116 -0.72 -0.49 7.37
N VAL A 117 -0.42 -1.01 8.55
CA VAL A 117 0.71 -0.63 9.40
C VAL A 117 1.66 -1.81 9.61
N GLU A 118 1.47 -2.88 8.84
CA GLU A 118 2.34 -4.06 8.89
C GLU A 118 3.70 -3.74 8.30
N LYS A 119 4.72 -3.83 9.12
CA LYS A 119 6.09 -3.45 8.77
C LYS A 119 6.63 -4.19 7.54
N GLU A 120 6.39 -5.49 7.47
CA GLU A 120 6.83 -6.31 6.33
C GLU A 120 6.19 -5.88 5.00
N ILE A 121 4.93 -5.47 5.03
CA ILE A 121 4.22 -4.97 3.84
C ILE A 121 4.78 -3.61 3.46
N ILE A 122 4.96 -2.71 4.43
CA ILE A 122 5.50 -1.37 4.20
C ILE A 122 6.91 -1.45 3.60
N GLU A 123 7.77 -2.32 4.13
CA GLU A 123 9.12 -2.54 3.62
C GLU A 123 9.12 -3.04 2.16
N LYS A 124 8.26 -4.01 1.82
CA LYS A 124 8.11 -4.51 0.45
C LYS A 124 7.61 -3.44 -0.51
N LEU A 125 6.62 -2.65 -0.12
CA LEU A 125 6.09 -1.57 -0.96
C LEU A 125 7.13 -0.46 -1.16
N ASN A 126 7.92 -0.13 -0.15
CA ASN A 126 9.03 0.81 -0.29
C ASN A 126 10.09 0.29 -1.24
N GLN A 127 10.47 -1.00 -1.13
CA GLN A 127 11.42 -1.63 -2.04
C GLN A 127 10.91 -1.62 -3.48
N GLU A 128 9.68 -2.03 -3.72
CA GLU A 128 9.05 -2.02 -5.05
C GLU A 128 9.03 -0.60 -5.64
N PHE A 129 8.66 0.39 -4.82
CA PHE A 129 8.72 1.78 -5.26
C PHE A 129 10.14 2.21 -5.67
N ASP A 130 11.15 1.90 -4.85
CA ASP A 130 12.52 2.32 -5.09
C ASP A 130 13.13 1.63 -6.33
N GLU A 131 12.76 0.38 -6.61
CA GLU A 131 13.12 -0.34 -7.84
C GLU A 131 12.51 0.32 -9.08
N MET A 132 11.19 0.55 -9.08
CA MET A 132 10.52 1.22 -10.19
C MET A 132 10.99 2.67 -10.36
N TRP A 133 11.29 3.34 -9.25
CA TRP A 133 11.83 4.71 -9.27
C TRP A 133 13.19 4.77 -9.96
N ALA A 134 14.06 3.79 -9.74
CA ALA A 134 15.36 3.74 -10.39
C ALA A 134 15.27 3.56 -11.91
N GLU A 135 14.26 2.82 -12.37
CA GLU A 135 14.03 2.54 -13.80
C GLU A 135 13.17 3.63 -14.49
N GLY A 136 12.44 4.42 -13.73
CA GLY A 136 11.51 5.42 -14.24
C GLY A 136 12.20 6.62 -14.90
N GLU A 137 11.61 7.13 -15.97
CA GLU A 137 12.06 8.32 -16.68
C GLU A 137 11.54 9.59 -15.99
N LYS A 138 12.43 10.55 -15.73
CA LYS A 138 12.07 11.81 -15.10
C LYS A 138 11.18 12.65 -16.03
N ILE A 139 10.03 13.10 -15.52
CA ILE A 139 9.19 14.06 -16.26
C ILE A 139 9.66 15.48 -15.95
N GLU A 140 10.09 16.20 -16.99
CA GLU A 140 10.41 17.62 -16.87
C GLU A 140 9.16 18.47 -17.17
N PHE A 141 8.90 19.41 -16.28
CA PHE A 141 7.85 20.41 -16.45
C PHE A 141 8.49 21.70 -16.91
N GLU A 142 8.08 22.21 -18.11
CA GLU A 142 8.52 23.52 -18.56
C GLU A 142 8.11 24.62 -17.55
N LYS A 143 9.03 25.51 -17.23
CA LYS A 143 8.80 26.64 -16.27
C LYS A 143 7.56 27.47 -16.61
N ASN A 144 7.17 27.53 -17.88
CA ASN A 144 5.98 28.26 -18.33
C ASN A 144 4.64 27.63 -17.88
N GLN A 145 4.61 26.33 -17.60
CA GLN A 145 3.38 25.67 -17.10
C GLN A 145 3.19 25.89 -15.60
N TYR A 146 4.28 26.05 -14.85
CA TYR A 146 4.19 26.37 -13.43
C TYR A 146 3.51 27.72 -13.18
N ASN A 147 3.83 28.74 -13.98
CA ASN A 147 3.24 30.08 -13.86
C ASN A 147 1.77 30.14 -14.31
N ARG A 148 1.32 29.23 -15.17
CA ARG A 148 -0.10 29.10 -15.55
C ARG A 148 -0.94 28.37 -14.50
N ALA A 149 -0.36 27.38 -13.83
CA ALA A 149 -1.05 26.61 -12.80
C ALA A 149 -1.19 27.38 -11.48
N PHE A 150 -0.29 28.36 -11.21
CA PHE A 150 -0.28 29.16 -9.98
C PHE A 150 -0.05 30.65 -10.30
N PRO A 151 -1.00 31.33 -10.98
CA PRO A 151 -0.89 32.77 -11.25
C PRO A 151 -0.96 33.52 -9.90
N GLY A 152 0.17 34.11 -9.49
CA GLY A 152 0.23 34.96 -8.30
C GLY A 152 1.22 34.58 -7.20
N LYS A 153 2.08 33.60 -7.39
CA LYS A 153 3.20 33.28 -6.47
C LYS A 153 4.55 33.59 -7.13
N VAL A 154 4.77 34.86 -7.45
CA VAL A 154 6.10 35.39 -7.75
C VAL A 154 6.39 36.41 -6.65
N ASN A 155 7.24 36.05 -5.73
CA ASN A 155 8.03 36.99 -4.92
C ASN A 155 9.47 36.76 -5.28
#